data_6cff7e49ab7ddf23707d99b9692f72af
#
_entry.id   6cff7e49ab7ddf23707d99b9692f72af
#
_cell.length_a   1.000
_cell.length_b   1.000
_cell.length_c   1.000
_cell.angle_alpha   90.00
_cell.angle_beta   90.00
_cell.angle_gamma   90.00
#
_symmetry.space_group_name_H-M   'P 1'
#
loop_
_entity.id
_entity.type
_entity.pdbx_description
1 polymer ?
#
loop_
_entity_poly.entity_id
_entity_poly.type
_entity_poly.pdbx_seq_one_letter_code
_entity_poly.pdbx_strand_id
1 'polypeptide(L)'
;MKPQIDVVLGDITTQHVDVIVNAANPTLMGGGGVDGAIHRAAGPQLLEACKIVRQQQGELAPGHAVITIAGDLSAKAVIHAVGPIWEGGEHHEARSLEDAYLNCLRLAAANGYKTIAFPAISTGVYGFPKAAAAAIAVATVSDYLTRKPLPERVYFVCYDEENARLYQRLLTQRGQELDA
;
A
#
# COMPACT_ATOMS: atom_id res chain seq x y z
N MET A 1 -12.89 11.79 16.04
CA MET A 1 -12.56 10.36 16.20
C MET A 1 -11.09 10.12 15.88
N LYS A 2 -10.43 9.33 16.72
CA LYS A 2 -9.05 8.94 16.44
C LYS A 2 -9.02 8.03 15.22
N PRO A 3 -8.09 8.24 14.28
CA PRO A 3 -7.91 7.34 13.15
C PRO A 3 -7.54 5.95 13.66
N GLN A 4 -8.04 4.92 12.97
CA GLN A 4 -7.74 3.55 13.34
C GLN A 4 -6.77 2.94 12.36
N ILE A 5 -5.61 2.55 12.87
CA ILE A 5 -4.57 1.86 12.12
C ILE A 5 -4.26 0.58 12.87
N ASP A 6 -4.38 -0.55 12.18
CA ASP A 6 -4.11 -1.87 12.74
C ASP A 6 -2.98 -2.54 11.96
N VAL A 7 -2.21 -3.37 12.64
CA VAL A 7 -1.19 -4.22 12.03
C VAL A 7 -1.69 -5.66 12.03
N VAL A 8 -1.65 -6.30 10.89
CA VAL A 8 -2.09 -7.68 10.71
C VAL A 8 -0.91 -8.50 10.20
N LEU A 9 -0.59 -9.60 10.87
CA LEU A 9 0.35 -10.60 10.35
C LEU A 9 -0.47 -11.62 9.56
N GLY A 10 -0.33 -11.63 8.25
CA GLY A 10 -1.14 -12.53 7.43
C GLY A 10 -1.03 -12.26 5.94
N ASP A 11 -2.03 -12.70 5.21
CA ASP A 11 -2.12 -12.64 3.77
C ASP A 11 -3.07 -11.51 3.35
N ILE A 12 -2.55 -10.54 2.59
CA ILE A 12 -3.35 -9.40 2.15
C ILE A 12 -4.50 -9.81 1.21
N THR A 13 -4.35 -10.93 0.50
CA THR A 13 -5.38 -11.40 -0.45
C THR A 13 -6.62 -11.94 0.24
N THR A 14 -6.55 -12.21 1.54
CA THR A 14 -7.68 -12.74 2.32
C THR A 14 -8.43 -11.66 3.11
N GLN A 15 -8.00 -10.42 3.02
CA GLN A 15 -8.59 -9.33 3.80
C GLN A 15 -9.94 -8.88 3.22
N HIS A 16 -10.90 -8.63 4.11
CA HIS A 16 -12.21 -8.09 3.77
C HIS A 16 -12.20 -6.58 4.00
N VAL A 17 -11.81 -5.85 2.97
CA VAL A 17 -11.67 -4.39 3.01
C VAL A 17 -12.24 -3.80 1.72
N ASP A 18 -12.48 -2.49 1.69
CA ASP A 18 -12.90 -1.85 0.46
C ASP A 18 -11.79 -1.86 -0.59
N VAL A 19 -10.55 -1.61 -0.17
CA VAL A 19 -9.41 -1.52 -1.08
C VAL A 19 -8.26 -2.37 -0.59
N ILE A 20 -7.71 -3.18 -1.50
CA ILE A 20 -6.41 -3.85 -1.31
C ILE A 20 -5.40 -3.11 -2.17
N VAL A 21 -4.27 -2.72 -1.56
CA VAL A 21 -3.16 -2.10 -2.28
C VAL A 21 -2.22 -3.17 -2.78
N ASN A 22 -1.88 -3.10 -4.06
CA ASN A 22 -0.89 -3.96 -4.69
C ASN A 22 0.43 -3.20 -4.80
N ALA A 23 1.52 -3.85 -4.38
CA ALA A 23 2.88 -3.35 -4.61
C ALA A 23 3.29 -3.75 -6.02
N ALA A 24 2.90 -2.93 -6.99
CA ALA A 24 3.07 -3.19 -8.41
C ALA A 24 4.45 -2.76 -8.91
N ASN A 25 4.83 -3.27 -10.08
CA ASN A 25 5.96 -2.72 -10.83
C ASN A 25 5.45 -1.75 -11.90
N PRO A 26 6.34 -0.96 -12.53
CA PRO A 26 5.92 0.04 -13.52
C PRO A 26 5.12 -0.50 -14.70
N THR A 27 5.32 -1.76 -15.07
CA THR A 27 4.61 -2.36 -16.21
C THR A 27 3.16 -2.69 -15.93
N LEU A 28 2.77 -2.85 -14.66
CA LEU A 28 1.45 -3.28 -14.21
C LEU A 28 1.03 -4.69 -14.68
N MET A 29 1.97 -5.45 -15.24
CA MET A 29 1.67 -6.75 -15.86
C MET A 29 1.84 -7.93 -14.90
N GLY A 30 1.92 -7.69 -13.59
CA GLY A 30 2.13 -8.72 -12.61
C GLY A 30 3.61 -8.98 -12.35
N GLY A 31 3.90 -9.87 -11.44
CA GLY A 31 5.27 -10.20 -11.05
C GLY A 31 5.27 -11.22 -9.94
N GLY A 32 6.31 -11.23 -9.10
CA GLY A 32 6.43 -12.10 -7.94
C GLY A 32 5.89 -11.46 -6.67
N GLY A 33 6.12 -12.12 -5.54
CA GLY A 33 5.75 -11.62 -4.22
C GLY A 33 4.27 -11.28 -4.08
N VAL A 34 3.97 -10.14 -3.45
CA VAL A 34 2.60 -9.67 -3.24
C VAL A 34 1.86 -9.45 -4.55
N ASP A 35 2.52 -8.86 -5.55
CA ASP A 35 1.94 -8.61 -6.87
C ASP A 35 1.43 -9.92 -7.50
N GLY A 36 2.28 -10.94 -7.52
CA GLY A 36 1.89 -12.26 -8.02
C GLY A 36 0.75 -12.88 -7.24
N ALA A 37 0.79 -12.78 -5.91
CA ALA A 37 -0.27 -13.32 -5.03
C ALA A 37 -1.61 -12.65 -5.30
N ILE A 38 -1.62 -11.33 -5.43
CA ILE A 38 -2.85 -10.56 -5.70
C ILE A 38 -3.42 -10.93 -7.07
N HIS A 39 -2.58 -11.02 -8.11
CA HIS A 39 -3.05 -11.42 -9.44
C HIS A 39 -3.62 -12.83 -9.44
N ARG A 40 -3.00 -13.79 -8.75
CA ARG A 40 -3.53 -15.16 -8.66
C ARG A 40 -4.87 -15.21 -7.95
N ALA A 41 -5.01 -14.49 -6.85
CA ALA A 41 -6.25 -14.49 -6.07
C ALA A 41 -7.38 -13.72 -6.78
N ALA A 42 -7.06 -12.65 -7.49
CA ALA A 42 -8.03 -11.84 -8.21
C ALA A 42 -8.56 -12.51 -9.49
N GLY A 43 -7.76 -13.39 -10.07
CA GLY A 43 -8.09 -14.02 -11.34
C GLY A 43 -7.70 -13.16 -12.55
N PRO A 44 -7.93 -13.65 -13.78
CA PRO A 44 -7.43 -13.01 -15.02
C PRO A 44 -8.03 -11.64 -15.30
N GLN A 45 -9.18 -11.30 -14.73
CA GLN A 45 -9.82 -10.00 -14.93
C GLN A 45 -8.93 -8.85 -14.45
N LEU A 46 -8.12 -9.08 -13.40
CA LEU A 46 -7.24 -8.02 -12.89
C LEU A 46 -6.16 -7.67 -13.90
N LEU A 47 -5.53 -8.66 -14.50
CA LEU A 47 -4.51 -8.43 -15.54
C LEU A 47 -5.12 -7.70 -16.73
N GLU A 48 -6.31 -8.08 -17.16
CA GLU A 48 -6.99 -7.39 -18.26
C GLU A 48 -7.27 -5.92 -17.94
N ALA A 49 -7.69 -5.62 -16.72
CA ALA A 49 -7.88 -4.24 -16.28
C ALA A 49 -6.56 -3.46 -16.29
N CYS A 50 -5.48 -4.08 -15.84
CA CYS A 50 -4.14 -3.47 -15.87
C CYS A 50 -3.66 -3.20 -17.29
N LYS A 51 -3.95 -4.09 -18.22
CA LYS A 51 -3.60 -3.90 -19.65
C LYS A 51 -4.30 -2.66 -20.22
N ILE A 52 -5.56 -2.45 -19.86
CA ILE A 52 -6.31 -1.27 -20.30
C ILE A 52 -5.68 0.00 -19.75
N VAL A 53 -5.35 0.04 -18.47
CA VAL A 53 -4.67 1.20 -17.86
C VAL A 53 -3.34 1.46 -18.58
N ARG A 54 -2.56 0.41 -18.82
CA ARG A 54 -1.27 0.49 -19.49
C ARG A 54 -1.39 1.08 -20.90
N GLN A 55 -2.42 0.68 -21.65
CA GLN A 55 -2.70 1.22 -22.98
C GLN A 55 -3.07 2.70 -22.94
N GLN A 56 -3.79 3.12 -21.91
CA GLN A 56 -4.26 4.51 -21.81
C GLN A 56 -3.18 5.45 -21.29
N GLN A 57 -2.37 5.02 -20.33
CA GLN A 57 -1.44 5.88 -19.60
C GLN A 57 0.03 5.55 -19.79
N GLY A 58 0.36 4.37 -20.31
CA GLY A 58 1.73 3.87 -20.35
C GLY A 58 2.15 3.29 -19.01
N GLU A 59 3.46 3.21 -18.79
CA GLU A 59 4.02 2.69 -17.54
C GLU A 59 3.74 3.64 -16.37
N LEU A 60 3.62 3.05 -15.18
CA LEU A 60 3.39 3.81 -13.94
C LEU A 60 4.73 4.06 -13.24
N ALA A 61 5.06 5.33 -13.03
CA ALA A 61 6.32 5.71 -12.40
C ALA A 61 6.29 5.49 -10.88
N PRO A 62 7.47 5.34 -10.23
CA PRO A 62 7.53 5.27 -8.76
C PRO A 62 6.84 6.44 -8.08
N GLY A 63 6.10 6.17 -7.02
CA GLY A 63 5.32 7.15 -6.28
C GLY A 63 3.90 7.34 -6.79
N HIS A 64 3.58 6.80 -7.95
CA HIS A 64 2.25 6.91 -8.54
C HIS A 64 1.38 5.70 -8.23
N ALA A 65 0.07 5.86 -8.37
CA ALA A 65 -0.90 4.80 -8.12
C ALA A 65 -2.08 4.91 -9.09
N VAL A 66 -2.68 3.77 -9.41
CA VAL A 66 -3.91 3.68 -10.22
C VAL A 66 -4.87 2.69 -9.59
N ILE A 67 -6.16 2.86 -9.86
CA ILE A 67 -7.21 2.01 -9.30
C ILE A 67 -7.85 1.16 -10.40
N THR A 68 -8.11 -0.11 -10.08
CA THR A 68 -8.82 -1.04 -10.97
C THR A 68 -9.87 -1.83 -10.21
N ILE A 69 -10.61 -2.66 -10.92
CA ILE A 69 -11.49 -3.66 -10.31
C ILE A 69 -10.67 -4.65 -9.48
N ALA A 70 -11.33 -5.35 -8.57
CA ALA A 70 -10.68 -6.31 -7.68
C ALA A 70 -10.79 -7.78 -8.14
N GLY A 71 -11.58 -8.05 -9.18
CA GLY A 71 -11.81 -9.43 -9.63
C GLY A 71 -12.43 -10.27 -8.52
N ASP A 72 -11.83 -11.42 -8.24
CA ASP A 72 -12.35 -12.38 -7.25
C ASP A 72 -11.91 -12.08 -5.80
N LEU A 73 -11.17 -11.01 -5.56
CA LEU A 73 -10.78 -10.62 -4.20
C LEU A 73 -11.98 -10.15 -3.39
N SER A 74 -11.89 -10.28 -2.06
CA SER A 74 -12.92 -9.79 -1.13
C SER A 74 -12.75 -8.29 -0.87
N ALA A 75 -12.68 -7.51 -1.94
CA ALA A 75 -12.51 -6.07 -1.93
C ALA A 75 -13.34 -5.46 -3.05
N LYS A 76 -13.58 -4.17 -2.97
CA LYS A 76 -14.29 -3.42 -4.02
C LYS A 76 -13.36 -2.98 -5.14
N ALA A 77 -12.09 -2.75 -4.81
CA ALA A 77 -11.11 -2.26 -5.78
C ALA A 77 -9.71 -2.67 -5.36
N VAL A 78 -8.79 -2.65 -6.33
CA VAL A 78 -7.34 -2.75 -6.10
C VAL A 78 -6.72 -1.43 -6.50
N ILE A 79 -5.86 -0.89 -5.64
CA ILE A 79 -5.02 0.25 -5.98
C ILE A 79 -3.61 -0.28 -6.19
N HIS A 80 -3.08 -0.07 -7.38
CA HIS A 80 -1.73 -0.48 -7.75
C HIS A 80 -0.79 0.68 -7.51
N ALA A 81 0.13 0.52 -6.56
CA ALA A 81 1.11 1.54 -6.23
C ALA A 81 2.50 1.05 -6.61
N VAL A 82 3.28 1.90 -7.25
CA VAL A 82 4.67 1.58 -7.61
C VAL A 82 5.59 2.26 -6.60
N GLY A 83 6.23 1.45 -5.77
CA GLY A 83 7.27 1.93 -4.86
C GLY A 83 8.61 2.06 -5.59
N PRO A 84 9.56 2.78 -4.98
CA PRO A 84 10.89 2.92 -5.56
C PRO A 84 11.74 1.66 -5.35
N ILE A 85 12.69 1.44 -6.26
CA ILE A 85 13.78 0.50 -6.04
C ILE A 85 14.83 1.23 -5.20
N TRP A 86 15.32 0.57 -4.15
CA TRP A 86 16.33 1.17 -3.29
C TRP A 86 17.69 1.20 -4.00
N GLU A 87 18.28 2.37 -4.08
CA GLU A 87 19.57 2.60 -4.71
C GLU A 87 20.47 3.45 -3.80
N GLY A 88 20.43 3.17 -2.49
CA GLY A 88 21.29 3.82 -1.51
C GLY A 88 20.72 5.04 -0.81
N GLY A 89 19.53 5.51 -1.19
CA GLY A 89 18.85 6.63 -0.53
C GLY A 89 19.13 8.00 -1.11
N GLU A 90 19.87 8.09 -2.23
CA GLU A 90 20.24 9.37 -2.83
C GLU A 90 19.42 9.74 -4.07
N HIS A 91 18.42 8.94 -4.42
CA HIS A 91 17.58 9.11 -5.61
C HIS A 91 16.13 9.45 -5.25
N HIS A 92 15.91 10.16 -4.14
CA HIS A 92 14.59 10.55 -3.66
C HIS A 92 13.65 9.38 -3.37
N GLU A 93 14.22 8.20 -3.02
CA GLU A 93 13.41 7.00 -2.76
C GLU A 93 12.44 7.19 -1.59
N ALA A 94 12.87 7.89 -0.52
CA ALA A 94 12.00 8.17 0.61
C ALA A 94 10.77 8.98 0.19
N ARG A 95 10.95 9.97 -0.67
CA ARG A 95 9.87 10.81 -1.20
C ARG A 95 8.94 9.99 -2.10
N SER A 96 9.51 9.13 -2.96
CA SER A 96 8.71 8.28 -3.83
C SER A 96 7.87 7.29 -3.04
N LEU A 97 8.41 6.74 -1.97
CA LEU A 97 7.67 5.83 -1.10
C LEU A 97 6.53 6.56 -0.37
N GLU A 98 6.81 7.73 0.17
CA GLU A 98 5.79 8.59 0.78
C GLU A 98 4.66 8.89 -0.21
N ASP A 99 5.00 9.29 -1.43
CA ASP A 99 4.03 9.61 -2.47
C ASP A 99 3.16 8.40 -2.83
N ALA A 100 3.75 7.20 -2.86
CA ALA A 100 3.00 5.97 -3.12
C ALA A 100 1.89 5.76 -2.08
N TYR A 101 2.21 5.90 -0.79
CA TYR A 101 1.21 5.80 0.27
C TYR A 101 0.16 6.91 0.18
N LEU A 102 0.58 8.15 -0.03
CA LEU A 102 -0.34 9.29 -0.13
C LEU A 102 -1.31 9.14 -1.31
N ASN A 103 -0.81 8.73 -2.46
CA ASN A 103 -1.65 8.59 -3.65
C ASN A 103 -2.67 7.46 -3.48
N CYS A 104 -2.31 6.38 -2.78
CA CYS A 104 -3.26 5.32 -2.44
C CYS A 104 -4.40 5.85 -1.55
N LEU A 105 -4.05 6.61 -0.51
CA LEU A 105 -5.04 7.18 0.40
C LEU A 105 -5.97 8.17 -0.31
N ARG A 106 -5.41 9.00 -1.18
CA ARG A 106 -6.20 9.96 -1.98
C ARG A 106 -7.16 9.28 -2.93
N LEU A 107 -6.72 8.21 -3.60
CA LEU A 107 -7.58 7.45 -4.51
C LEU A 107 -8.71 6.76 -3.75
N ALA A 108 -8.42 6.16 -2.60
CA ALA A 108 -9.43 5.54 -1.77
C ALA A 108 -10.47 6.57 -1.30
N ALA A 109 -10.02 7.72 -0.83
CA ALA A 109 -10.89 8.80 -0.38
C ALA A 109 -11.76 9.35 -1.52
N ALA A 110 -11.17 9.55 -2.69
CA ALA A 110 -11.87 10.08 -3.86
C ALA A 110 -13.01 9.15 -4.33
N ASN A 111 -12.87 7.85 -4.06
CA ASN A 111 -13.89 6.85 -4.39
C ASN A 111 -14.82 6.54 -3.22
N GLY A 112 -14.70 7.26 -2.10
CA GLY A 112 -15.57 7.08 -0.94
C GLY A 112 -15.29 5.80 -0.14
N TYR A 113 -14.14 5.16 -0.33
CA TYR A 113 -13.82 3.92 0.37
C TYR A 113 -13.38 4.19 1.80
N LYS A 114 -13.82 3.33 2.71
CA LYS A 114 -13.64 3.50 4.16
C LYS A 114 -12.49 2.68 4.73
N THR A 115 -12.19 1.54 4.12
CA THR A 115 -11.17 0.61 4.62
C THR A 115 -10.16 0.29 3.53
N ILE A 116 -8.89 0.25 3.91
CA ILE A 116 -7.78 0.00 2.98
C ILE A 116 -6.73 -0.85 3.66
N ALA A 117 -6.19 -1.83 2.93
CA ALA A 117 -5.12 -2.69 3.39
C ALA A 117 -3.87 -2.45 2.55
N PHE A 118 -2.75 -2.20 3.22
CA PHE A 118 -1.44 -1.96 2.59
C PHE A 118 -0.48 -3.11 2.85
N PRO A 119 0.29 -3.53 1.84
CA PRO A 119 1.49 -4.34 2.07
C PRO A 119 2.65 -3.45 2.49
N ALA A 120 3.78 -4.06 2.84
CA ALA A 120 5.02 -3.32 3.10
C ALA A 120 5.69 -3.00 1.76
N ILE A 121 5.36 -1.86 1.18
CA ILE A 121 5.79 -1.46 -0.17
C ILE A 121 7.32 -1.31 -0.22
N SER A 122 7.95 -1.77 -1.30
CA SER A 122 9.38 -1.67 -1.63
C SER A 122 10.35 -2.48 -0.77
N THR A 123 9.88 -3.23 0.23
CA THR A 123 10.77 -3.93 1.17
C THR A 123 11.14 -5.35 0.77
N GLY A 124 10.56 -5.85 -0.32
CA GLY A 124 10.93 -7.15 -0.88
C GLY A 124 12.11 -7.04 -1.84
N VAL A 125 11.89 -7.43 -3.08
CA VAL A 125 12.91 -7.42 -4.14
C VAL A 125 13.51 -6.02 -4.37
N TYR A 126 12.70 -4.97 -4.17
CA TYR A 126 13.19 -3.58 -4.34
C TYR A 126 14.17 -3.14 -3.25
N GLY A 127 14.29 -3.87 -2.17
CA GLY A 127 15.38 -3.73 -1.21
C GLY A 127 15.38 -2.49 -0.32
N PHE A 128 14.28 -1.75 -0.23
CA PHE A 128 14.19 -0.61 0.69
C PHE A 128 14.39 -1.13 2.12
N PRO A 129 15.25 -0.49 2.93
CA PRO A 129 15.45 -0.93 4.31
C PRO A 129 14.13 -0.98 5.09
N LYS A 130 13.84 -2.11 5.72
CA LYS A 130 12.55 -2.36 6.35
C LYS A 130 12.18 -1.34 7.41
N ALA A 131 13.12 -0.98 8.29
CA ALA A 131 12.85 -0.02 9.35
C ALA A 131 12.54 1.38 8.80
N ALA A 132 13.29 1.82 7.80
CA ALA A 132 13.09 3.12 7.17
C ALA A 132 11.75 3.15 6.41
N ALA A 133 11.45 2.07 5.68
CA ALA A 133 10.19 1.98 4.94
C ALA A 133 8.98 1.97 5.88
N ALA A 134 9.05 1.24 6.98
CA ALA A 134 7.99 1.20 7.98
C ALA A 134 7.76 2.58 8.61
N ALA A 135 8.84 3.30 8.93
CA ALA A 135 8.74 4.65 9.49
C ALA A 135 8.03 5.61 8.53
N ILE A 136 8.35 5.54 7.24
CA ILE A 136 7.69 6.36 6.21
C ILE A 136 6.20 6.01 6.11
N ALA A 137 5.88 4.73 6.05
CA ALA A 137 4.50 4.26 5.93
C ALA A 137 3.65 4.73 7.12
N VAL A 138 4.12 4.49 8.34
CA VAL A 138 3.39 4.84 9.57
C VAL A 138 3.23 6.35 9.67
N ALA A 139 4.28 7.13 9.44
CA ALA A 139 4.21 8.59 9.52
C ALA A 139 3.25 9.16 8.47
N THR A 140 3.37 8.72 7.23
CA THR A 140 2.56 9.22 6.12
C THR A 140 1.07 8.94 6.34
N VAL A 141 0.74 7.70 6.69
CA VAL A 141 -0.65 7.29 6.90
C VAL A 141 -1.23 7.98 8.14
N SER A 142 -0.49 7.99 9.24
CA SER A 142 -0.95 8.62 10.49
C SER A 142 -1.24 10.10 10.29
N ASP A 143 -0.32 10.83 9.66
CA ASP A 143 -0.48 12.26 9.42
C ASP A 143 -1.64 12.55 8.48
N TYR A 144 -1.82 11.74 7.44
CA TYR A 144 -2.95 11.89 6.52
C TYR A 144 -4.29 11.73 7.24
N LEU A 145 -4.42 10.69 8.07
CA LEU A 145 -5.68 10.40 8.76
C LEU A 145 -6.05 11.43 9.82
N THR A 146 -5.09 12.20 10.33
CA THR A 146 -5.41 13.31 11.25
C THR A 146 -6.05 14.48 10.52
N ARG A 147 -5.88 14.60 9.21
CA ARG A 147 -6.32 15.75 8.40
C ARG A 147 -7.50 15.46 7.50
N LYS A 148 -7.76 14.18 7.19
CA LYS A 148 -8.78 13.76 6.23
C LYS A 148 -9.69 12.70 6.84
N PRO A 149 -11.01 12.73 6.54
CA PRO A 149 -11.97 11.79 7.14
C PRO A 149 -11.95 10.41 6.50
N LEU A 150 -11.45 10.25 5.28
CA LEU A 150 -11.42 8.98 4.56
C LEU A 150 -10.03 8.64 4.07
N PRO A 151 -9.63 7.37 4.09
CA PRO A 151 -10.36 6.23 4.66
C PRO A 151 -10.45 6.30 6.19
N GLU A 152 -11.42 5.59 6.77
CA GLU A 152 -11.64 5.59 8.23
C GLU A 152 -10.68 4.63 8.95
N ARG A 153 -10.30 3.53 8.28
CA ARG A 153 -9.47 2.49 8.88
C ARG A 153 -8.44 1.98 7.89
N VAL A 154 -7.20 1.85 8.36
CA VAL A 154 -6.07 1.34 7.59
C VAL A 154 -5.51 0.10 8.26
N TYR A 155 -5.23 -0.93 7.46
CA TYR A 155 -4.57 -2.15 7.90
C TYR A 155 -3.22 -2.23 7.20
N PHE A 156 -2.13 -2.32 7.99
CA PHE A 156 -0.83 -2.72 7.47
C PHE A 156 -0.77 -4.23 7.57
N VAL A 157 -0.86 -4.91 6.45
CA VAL A 157 -0.84 -6.37 6.40
C VAL A 157 0.57 -6.82 6.10
N CYS A 158 1.23 -7.37 7.11
CA CYS A 158 2.62 -7.77 7.04
C CYS A 158 2.69 -9.28 6.84
N TYR A 159 3.52 -9.69 5.89
CA TYR A 159 3.69 -11.10 5.54
C TYR A 159 4.59 -11.83 6.54
N ASP A 160 5.50 -11.11 7.20
CA ASP A 160 6.45 -11.68 8.16
C ASP A 160 6.42 -10.94 9.50
N GLU A 161 6.92 -11.62 10.55
CA GLU A 161 6.92 -11.07 11.90
C GLU A 161 7.81 -9.86 12.06
N GLU A 162 8.93 -9.81 11.32
CA GLU A 162 9.85 -8.68 11.40
C GLU A 162 9.17 -7.37 11.03
N ASN A 163 8.48 -7.35 9.90
CA ASN A 163 7.71 -6.17 9.48
C ASN A 163 6.58 -5.87 10.46
N ALA A 164 5.83 -6.88 10.90
CA ALA A 164 4.73 -6.68 11.83
C ALA A 164 5.20 -6.02 13.13
N ARG A 165 6.33 -6.45 13.67
CA ARG A 165 6.91 -5.87 14.89
C ARG A 165 7.36 -4.43 14.66
N LEU A 166 7.97 -4.12 13.51
CA LEU A 166 8.40 -2.76 13.18
C LEU A 166 7.21 -1.80 13.12
N TYR A 167 6.16 -2.18 12.40
CA TYR A 167 4.95 -1.37 12.29
C TYR A 167 4.27 -1.19 13.64
N GLN A 168 4.15 -2.25 14.43
CA GLN A 168 3.50 -2.19 15.73
C GLN A 168 4.26 -1.28 16.70
N ARG A 169 5.59 -1.39 16.71
CA ARG A 169 6.44 -0.53 17.55
C ARG A 169 6.28 0.94 17.19
N LEU A 170 6.29 1.25 15.89
CA LEU A 170 6.18 2.62 15.43
C LEU A 170 4.81 3.23 15.74
N LEU A 171 3.75 2.46 15.62
CA LEU A 171 2.41 2.91 16.00
C LEU A 171 2.30 3.15 17.48
N THR A 172 2.88 2.28 18.31
CA THR A 172 2.89 2.43 19.78
C THR A 172 3.66 3.70 20.17
N GLN A 173 4.81 3.96 19.56
CA GLN A 173 5.61 5.16 19.80
C GLN A 173 4.83 6.43 19.45
N ARG A 174 4.15 6.48 18.33
CA ARG A 174 3.36 7.65 17.94
C ARG A 174 2.18 7.87 18.88
N GLY A 175 1.53 6.82 19.34
CA GLY A 175 0.47 6.91 20.34
C GLY A 175 0.95 7.54 21.64
N GLN A 176 2.14 7.14 22.11
CA GLN A 176 2.76 7.69 23.31
C GLN A 176 3.12 9.17 23.13
N GLU A 177 3.66 9.56 21.99
CA GLU A 177 3.99 10.95 21.68
C GLU A 177 2.75 11.84 21.66
N LEU A 178 1.65 11.33 21.11
CA LEU A 178 0.39 12.08 21.02
C LEU A 178 -0.31 12.20 22.38
N ASP A 179 -0.09 11.24 23.27
CA ASP A 179 -0.69 11.22 24.61
C ASP A 179 0.16 11.95 25.67
N ALA A 180 1.37 12.34 25.29
CA ALA A 180 2.31 13.01 26.22
C ALA A 180 2.02 14.52 26.39
#